data_04ade8a0c6db86ea4ba763014fb4b45e
#
_entry.id   04ade8a0c6db86ea4ba763014fb4b45e
#
_cell.length_a   1.000
_cell.length_b   1.000
_cell.length_c   1.000
_cell.angle_alpha   90.00
_cell.angle_beta   90.00
_cell.angle_gamma   90.00
#
_symmetry.space_group_name_H-M   'P 1'
#
loop_
_entity.id
_entity.type
_entity.pdbx_description
1 polymer ?
#
loop_
_entity_poly.entity_id
_entity_poly.type
_entity_poly.pdbx_seq_one_letter_code
_entity_poly.pdbx_strand_id
1 'polypeptide(L)'
;MAQQHDLFDDIIDISKGLGALKNPLGGISDSLMGIESEENHWNPADYKEKPRGNSNRCLACIHEGSSCNACKVVCPVNAVDIDDGGIDILDICRKCGLCAAACPTEAMNSPKIKPKQLYDKIAGAAASHTTAYVTCTRALRRRPRENEIVLACIGDVTPEVWFAVLADYSNVSVYLPLGICDHCKTTTGEEMLGDAIATAEEWAGTGLGLEVEARDLKCVKRREYERKEFMDNMMRTTGLTVSKLNPAAAAVASVTQKLKAHSDRITQLERTLNNACGSTDFKRRRVLTQNRQLLLSALQDHPELADNIEASIPQCDFDKCTMCGACVDLCPTNATDLVGSGKFTIEPEYCVGCGLCVEACENHALKMVTCPGSELVVPDPEAEEKAAKAAKAREEAAKMKADAKKKLTKVLDQVEKLAD
;
A
#
# COMPACT_ATOMS: atom_id res chain seq x y z
N MET A 1 -15.66 28.76 30.31
CA MET A 1 -16.37 28.52 29.03
C MET A 1 -16.67 27.04 28.97
N ALA A 2 -17.97 26.70 28.99
CA ALA A 2 -18.40 25.30 29.04
C ALA A 2 -18.11 24.64 27.69
N GLN A 3 -17.40 23.50 27.73
CA GLN A 3 -17.23 22.63 26.57
C GLN A 3 -18.63 22.08 26.19
N GLN A 4 -19.10 22.41 25.00
CA GLN A 4 -20.23 21.72 24.41
C GLN A 4 -19.79 20.29 24.11
N HIS A 5 -20.18 19.34 24.95
CA HIS A 5 -20.17 17.92 24.66
C HIS A 5 -21.08 17.69 23.44
N ASP A 6 -20.53 17.09 22.40
CA ASP A 6 -21.30 16.77 21.21
C ASP A 6 -22.19 15.56 21.55
N LEU A 7 -23.50 15.68 21.40
CA LEU A 7 -24.50 14.63 21.69
C LEU A 7 -24.20 13.29 20.97
N PHE A 8 -23.37 13.33 19.94
CA PHE A 8 -22.91 12.16 19.21
C PHE A 8 -21.89 11.31 19.98
N ASP A 9 -21.08 11.90 20.85
CA ASP A 9 -20.10 11.15 21.66
C ASP A 9 -20.80 10.27 22.70
N ASP A 10 -21.95 10.71 23.24
CA ASP A 10 -22.73 9.96 24.23
C ASP A 10 -23.51 8.78 23.60
N ILE A 11 -23.98 8.92 22.35
CA ILE A 11 -24.68 7.83 21.62
C ILE A 11 -23.73 6.70 21.24
N ILE A 12 -22.45 7.00 21.02
CA ILE A 12 -21.42 6.03 20.69
C ILE A 12 -21.04 5.15 21.89
N ASP A 13 -21.08 5.70 23.11
CA ASP A 13 -20.75 4.95 24.34
C ASP A 13 -21.83 3.92 24.74
N ILE A 14 -23.08 4.17 24.41
CA ILE A 14 -24.20 3.26 24.70
C ILE A 14 -24.14 2.00 23.80
N SER A 15 -23.54 2.09 22.61
CA SER A 15 -23.46 0.97 21.66
C SER A 15 -22.45 -0.11 22.09
N LYS A 16 -21.50 0.19 22.99
CA LYS A 16 -20.50 -0.76 23.49
C LYS A 16 -21.12 -1.93 24.31
N GLY A 17 -22.27 -1.71 24.93
CA GLY A 17 -22.95 -2.72 25.76
C GLY A 17 -23.86 -3.68 24.99
N LEU A 18 -24.30 -3.32 23.79
CA LEU A 18 -25.33 -4.08 23.03
C LEU A 18 -24.75 -5.00 21.95
N GLY A 19 -23.49 -4.83 21.55
CA GLY A 19 -22.83 -5.66 20.53
C GLY A 19 -22.55 -7.09 21.00
N ALA A 20 -22.21 -7.26 22.27
CA ALA A 20 -21.88 -8.56 22.86
C ALA A 20 -23.10 -9.49 23.02
N LEU A 21 -24.31 -8.94 23.03
CA LEU A 21 -25.56 -9.71 23.22
C LEU A 21 -26.17 -10.27 21.91
N LYS A 22 -25.69 -9.85 20.74
CA LYS A 22 -26.31 -10.22 19.45
C LYS A 22 -25.70 -11.43 18.73
N ASN A 23 -24.51 -11.90 19.11
CA ASN A 23 -23.91 -13.10 18.50
C ASN A 23 -23.02 -13.88 19.48
N PRO A 24 -23.58 -14.67 20.41
CA PRO A 24 -22.79 -15.44 21.37
C PRO A 24 -22.02 -16.61 20.74
N LEU A 25 -22.27 -16.95 19.48
CA LEU A 25 -21.63 -18.06 18.76
C LEU A 25 -20.56 -17.63 17.75
N GLY A 26 -20.44 -16.34 17.43
CA GLY A 26 -19.45 -15.82 16.46
C GLY A 26 -18.01 -16.01 16.95
N GLY A 27 -17.74 -15.71 18.21
CA GLY A 27 -16.40 -15.82 18.78
C GLY A 27 -15.86 -17.26 18.92
N ILE A 28 -16.75 -18.26 18.93
CA ILE A 28 -16.36 -19.67 19.05
C ILE A 28 -15.97 -20.26 17.69
N SER A 29 -16.63 -19.83 16.62
CA SER A 29 -16.28 -20.26 15.24
C SER A 29 -14.92 -19.72 14.80
N ASP A 30 -14.59 -18.49 15.20
CA ASP A 30 -13.37 -17.81 14.82
C ASP A 30 -12.14 -18.37 15.56
N SER A 31 -12.32 -18.73 16.82
CA SER A 31 -11.30 -19.39 17.64
C SER A 31 -11.01 -20.82 17.19
N LEU A 32 -12.00 -21.54 16.66
CA LEU A 32 -11.84 -22.92 16.17
C LEU A 32 -11.17 -23.00 14.79
N MET A 33 -11.19 -21.90 14.03
CA MET A 33 -10.57 -21.85 12.69
C MET A 33 -9.16 -21.26 12.69
N GLY A 34 -8.63 -20.83 13.84
CA GLY A 34 -7.30 -20.22 13.92
C GLY A 34 -7.18 -18.93 13.11
N ILE A 35 -8.30 -18.38 12.70
CA ILE A 35 -8.41 -17.06 12.12
C ILE A 35 -8.50 -16.12 13.33
N GLU A 36 -7.38 -15.51 13.71
CA GLU A 36 -7.47 -14.25 14.43
C GLU A 36 -8.14 -13.30 13.43
N SER A 37 -9.47 -13.30 13.43
CA SER A 37 -10.24 -12.23 12.90
C SER A 37 -9.89 -11.03 13.79
N GLU A 38 -8.88 -10.24 13.41
CA GLU A 38 -8.92 -8.81 13.73
C GLU A 38 -10.24 -8.35 13.12
N GLU A 39 -11.24 -8.42 13.99
CA GLU A 39 -12.61 -8.15 13.66
C GLU A 39 -12.67 -6.83 12.92
N ASN A 40 -13.25 -6.84 11.76
CA ASN A 40 -13.58 -5.69 10.93
C ASN A 40 -14.67 -4.85 11.65
N HIS A 41 -14.48 -4.62 12.96
CA HIS A 41 -15.36 -3.83 13.79
C HIS A 41 -14.90 -2.38 13.69
N TRP A 42 -15.73 -1.58 13.02
CA TRP A 42 -15.66 -0.14 13.17
C TRP A 42 -15.70 0.19 14.66
N ASN A 43 -14.54 0.55 15.21
CA ASN A 43 -14.39 0.97 16.58
C ASN A 43 -14.09 2.47 16.56
N PRO A 44 -15.02 3.32 17.00
CA PRO A 44 -14.76 4.76 17.10
C PRO A 44 -13.55 5.09 17.98
N ALA A 45 -13.16 4.20 18.89
CA ALA A 45 -11.96 4.38 19.70
C ALA A 45 -10.67 4.38 18.86
N ASP A 46 -10.63 3.69 17.72
CA ASP A 46 -9.49 3.65 16.82
C ASP A 46 -9.17 5.05 16.25
N TYR A 47 -10.13 5.96 16.27
CA TYR A 47 -9.96 7.35 15.83
C TYR A 47 -9.65 8.34 16.96
N LYS A 48 -9.49 7.87 18.20
CA LYS A 48 -9.24 8.73 19.38
C LYS A 48 -7.77 8.86 19.77
N GLU A 49 -6.89 8.06 19.18
CA GLU A 49 -5.47 8.13 19.47
C GLU A 49 -4.77 9.23 18.67
N LYS A 50 -3.85 9.95 19.35
CA LYS A 50 -3.00 10.96 18.72
C LYS A 50 -1.89 10.29 17.92
N PRO A 51 -1.41 10.90 16.82
CA PRO A 51 -0.15 10.51 16.18
C PRO A 51 1.00 10.60 17.17
N ARG A 52 2.06 9.84 16.91
CA ARG A 52 3.31 9.85 17.68
C ARG A 52 4.46 10.24 16.78
N GLY A 53 5.34 11.11 17.27
CA GLY A 53 6.56 11.50 16.59
C GLY A 53 7.74 10.59 16.92
N ASN A 54 8.61 10.37 15.93
CA ASN A 54 9.93 9.74 16.08
C ASN A 54 11.01 10.72 15.65
N SER A 55 11.67 11.33 16.62
CA SER A 55 12.72 12.36 16.39
C SER A 55 13.90 11.82 15.56
N ASN A 56 14.23 10.53 15.69
CA ASN A 56 15.34 9.91 14.95
C ASN A 56 15.09 9.79 13.44
N ARG A 57 13.86 10.03 13.00
CA ARG A 57 13.46 9.99 11.58
C ARG A 57 12.92 11.34 11.08
N CYS A 58 12.69 12.28 11.98
CA CYS A 58 12.19 13.60 11.65
C CYS A 58 13.31 14.47 11.09
N LEU A 59 13.13 15.00 9.87
CA LEU A 59 14.16 15.80 9.19
C LEU A 59 14.53 17.05 10.02
N ALA A 60 13.52 17.74 10.58
CA ALA A 60 13.73 18.91 11.40
C ALA A 60 14.41 18.62 12.74
N CYS A 61 14.23 17.40 13.32
CA CYS A 61 14.95 16.98 14.53
C CYS A 61 16.37 16.50 14.24
N ILE A 62 16.61 15.90 13.05
CA ILE A 62 17.92 15.39 12.66
C ILE A 62 18.86 16.54 12.29
N HIS A 63 18.34 17.59 11.66
CA HIS A 63 19.15 18.71 11.17
C HIS A 63 18.42 20.03 11.39
N GLU A 64 19.01 20.92 12.21
CA GLU A 64 18.43 22.23 12.55
C GLU A 64 18.19 23.13 11.32
N GLY A 65 18.99 22.95 10.26
CA GLY A 65 18.85 23.66 8.99
C GLY A 65 17.78 23.11 8.05
N SER A 66 17.04 22.05 8.44
CA SER A 66 16.04 21.45 7.58
C SER A 66 14.83 22.35 7.36
N SER A 67 14.43 22.50 6.10
CA SER A 67 13.22 23.24 5.69
C SER A 67 11.93 22.45 5.89
N CYS A 68 11.99 21.19 6.33
CA CYS A 68 10.84 20.30 6.44
C CYS A 68 9.82 20.78 7.48
N ASN A 69 8.61 21.07 6.99
CA ASN A 69 7.45 21.47 7.80
C ASN A 69 6.16 20.77 7.37
N ALA A 70 6.24 19.69 6.57
CA ALA A 70 5.09 19.02 5.95
C ALA A 70 3.96 18.70 6.94
N CYS A 71 4.29 18.11 8.09
CA CYS A 71 3.31 17.77 9.12
C CYS A 71 2.66 19.00 9.78
N LYS A 72 3.35 20.15 9.84
CA LYS A 72 2.81 21.40 10.36
C LYS A 72 1.85 22.05 9.35
N VAL A 73 2.23 22.07 8.07
CA VAL A 73 1.44 22.68 6.97
C VAL A 73 0.08 21.99 6.82
N VAL A 74 0.04 20.65 6.86
CA VAL A 74 -1.20 19.89 6.68
C VAL A 74 -2.08 19.86 7.94
N CYS A 75 -1.58 20.31 9.08
CA CYS A 75 -2.33 20.26 10.32
C CYS A 75 -3.40 21.35 10.39
N PRO A 76 -4.71 21.00 10.37
CA PRO A 76 -5.79 22.01 10.32
C PRO A 76 -5.92 22.84 11.59
N VAL A 77 -5.21 22.51 12.66
CA VAL A 77 -5.27 23.16 13.97
C VAL A 77 -3.90 23.48 14.56
N ASN A 78 -2.84 23.35 13.77
CA ASN A 78 -1.45 23.59 14.20
C ASN A 78 -1.09 22.84 15.49
N ALA A 79 -1.50 21.56 15.58
CA ALA A 79 -1.27 20.74 16.78
C ALA A 79 0.09 20.05 16.81
N VAL A 80 0.91 20.19 15.77
CA VAL A 80 2.26 19.60 15.70
C VAL A 80 3.27 20.63 16.12
N ASP A 81 3.97 20.37 17.19
CA ASP A 81 5.10 21.17 17.64
C ASP A 81 6.41 20.39 17.51
N ILE A 82 7.44 21.05 17.02
CA ILE A 82 8.78 20.47 16.83
C ILE A 82 9.76 21.50 17.35
N ASP A 83 10.39 21.20 18.46
CA ASP A 83 11.42 21.99 19.09
C ASP A 83 12.44 21.11 19.82
N ASP A 84 13.62 21.68 20.13
CA ASP A 84 14.69 21.03 20.88
C ASP A 84 14.96 19.54 20.53
N GLY A 85 14.76 19.18 19.25
CA GLY A 85 14.94 17.80 18.78
C GLY A 85 13.79 16.83 19.13
N GLY A 86 12.66 17.35 19.61
CA GLY A 86 11.45 16.60 19.96
C GLY A 86 10.26 16.86 19.03
N ILE A 87 9.29 15.98 19.08
CA ILE A 87 8.00 16.16 18.40
C ILE A 87 6.89 15.99 19.43
N ASP A 88 6.15 17.08 19.66
CA ASP A 88 4.99 17.08 20.54
C ASP A 88 3.70 17.26 19.78
N ILE A 89 2.64 16.55 20.22
CA ILE A 89 1.31 16.66 19.66
C ILE A 89 0.36 17.24 20.71
N LEU A 90 -0.05 18.47 20.48
CA LEU A 90 -0.91 19.24 21.39
C LEU A 90 -2.30 18.59 21.56
N ASP A 91 -2.99 18.91 22.66
CA ASP A 91 -4.33 18.35 22.97
C ASP A 91 -5.43 18.78 22.02
N ILE A 92 -5.25 19.89 21.30
CA ILE A 92 -6.17 20.35 20.25
C ILE A 92 -6.17 19.44 19.01
N CYS A 93 -5.31 18.43 18.94
CA CYS A 93 -5.17 17.49 17.82
C CYS A 93 -6.51 16.86 17.44
N ARG A 94 -6.87 16.95 16.14
CA ARG A 94 -8.09 16.34 15.57
C ARG A 94 -7.99 14.86 15.34
N LYS A 95 -6.80 14.28 15.50
CA LYS A 95 -6.56 12.84 15.32
C LYS A 95 -6.94 12.36 13.90
N CYS A 96 -6.77 13.21 12.90
CA CYS A 96 -7.16 12.95 11.51
C CYS A 96 -6.15 12.07 10.75
N GLY A 97 -4.87 12.04 11.15
CA GLY A 97 -3.83 11.24 10.48
C GLY A 97 -3.01 12.01 9.44
N LEU A 98 -3.48 13.17 8.94
CA LEU A 98 -2.85 13.88 7.81
C LEU A 98 -1.35 14.14 7.98
N CYS A 99 -0.90 14.45 9.21
CA CYS A 99 0.52 14.64 9.49
C CYS A 99 1.35 13.37 9.32
N ALA A 100 0.75 12.18 9.47
CA ALA A 100 1.41 10.91 9.20
C ALA A 100 1.48 10.64 7.70
N ALA A 101 0.40 10.92 6.96
CA ALA A 101 0.38 10.77 5.51
C ALA A 101 1.34 11.74 4.79
N ALA A 102 1.48 12.97 5.29
CA ALA A 102 2.36 13.98 4.71
C ALA A 102 3.85 13.77 5.05
N CYS A 103 4.19 12.89 6.01
CA CYS A 103 5.56 12.73 6.48
C CYS A 103 6.38 11.82 5.54
N PRO A 104 7.38 12.35 4.80
CA PRO A 104 8.10 11.58 3.79
C PRO A 104 8.95 10.44 4.40
N THR A 105 9.33 10.57 5.67
CA THR A 105 10.18 9.60 6.37
C THR A 105 9.41 8.70 7.33
N GLU A 106 8.07 8.84 7.38
CA GLU A 106 7.22 8.18 8.39
C GLU A 106 7.70 8.43 9.85
N ALA A 107 8.30 9.61 10.08
CA ALA A 107 8.63 10.05 11.43
C ALA A 107 7.36 10.30 12.25
N MET A 108 6.30 10.79 11.61
CA MET A 108 4.96 10.86 12.19
C MET A 108 4.25 9.52 11.96
N ASN A 109 3.82 8.88 13.04
CA ASN A 109 3.18 7.58 12.98
C ASN A 109 1.75 7.68 13.52
N SER A 110 0.77 7.30 12.70
CA SER A 110 -0.60 7.11 13.15
C SER A 110 -0.74 5.73 13.81
N PRO A 111 -1.19 5.63 15.07
CA PRO A 111 -1.36 4.34 15.72
C PRO A 111 -2.58 3.56 15.22
N LYS A 112 -3.42 4.17 14.37
CA LYS A 112 -4.73 3.66 13.99
C LYS A 112 -4.66 2.54 12.95
N ILE A 113 -4.10 2.86 11.80
CA ILE A 113 -3.97 1.92 10.70
C ILE A 113 -2.68 2.19 9.96
N LYS A 114 -1.94 1.15 9.69
CA LYS A 114 -0.70 1.23 8.91
C LYS A 114 -1.01 1.14 7.42
N PRO A 115 -0.17 1.70 6.53
CA PRO A 115 -0.37 1.64 5.08
C PRO A 115 -0.68 0.23 4.55
N LYS A 116 0.08 -0.77 4.98
CA LYS A 116 -0.16 -2.17 4.61
C LYS A 116 -1.51 -2.70 5.08
N GLN A 117 -1.89 -2.41 6.34
CA GLN A 117 -3.18 -2.85 6.88
C GLN A 117 -4.35 -2.19 6.15
N LEU A 118 -4.19 -0.93 5.73
CA LEU A 118 -5.18 -0.21 4.95
C LEU A 118 -5.34 -0.85 3.58
N TYR A 119 -4.22 -1.11 2.88
CA TYR A 119 -4.23 -1.87 1.63
C TYR A 119 -4.94 -3.22 1.79
N ASP A 120 -4.58 -4.02 2.80
CA ASP A 120 -5.17 -5.35 3.04
C ASP A 120 -6.70 -5.27 3.25
N LYS A 121 -7.19 -4.23 3.97
CA LYS A 121 -8.63 -4.01 4.16
C LYS A 121 -9.34 -3.63 2.86
N ILE A 122 -8.78 -2.72 2.07
CA ILE A 122 -9.35 -2.33 0.78
C ILE A 122 -9.34 -3.51 -0.18
N ALA A 123 -8.23 -4.22 -0.28
CA ALA A 123 -8.07 -5.40 -1.12
C ALA A 123 -9.05 -6.52 -0.75
N GLY A 124 -9.22 -6.80 0.54
CA GLY A 124 -10.19 -7.78 1.03
C GLY A 124 -11.63 -7.42 0.67
N ALA A 125 -12.02 -6.15 0.79
CA ALA A 125 -13.33 -5.65 0.40
C ALA A 125 -13.53 -5.72 -1.12
N ALA A 126 -12.53 -5.29 -1.92
CA ALA A 126 -12.55 -5.31 -3.37
C ALA A 126 -12.61 -6.73 -3.94
N ALA A 127 -11.90 -7.68 -3.33
CA ALA A 127 -11.92 -9.07 -3.73
C ALA A 127 -13.28 -9.76 -3.44
N SER A 128 -13.95 -9.40 -2.36
CA SER A 128 -15.20 -10.04 -1.91
C SER A 128 -16.48 -9.40 -2.43
N HIS A 129 -16.43 -8.17 -2.94
CA HIS A 129 -17.59 -7.40 -3.38
C HIS A 129 -17.42 -6.86 -4.81
N THR A 130 -18.54 -6.50 -5.43
CA THR A 130 -18.52 -5.86 -6.76
C THR A 130 -17.85 -4.50 -6.74
N THR A 131 -17.97 -3.77 -5.63
CA THR A 131 -17.30 -2.48 -5.41
C THR A 131 -16.93 -2.36 -3.94
N ALA A 132 -15.70 -1.93 -3.66
CA ALA A 132 -15.24 -1.52 -2.34
C ALA A 132 -15.23 0.02 -2.27
N TYR A 133 -15.65 0.55 -1.14
CA TYR A 133 -15.72 1.99 -0.93
C TYR A 133 -14.78 2.42 0.18
N VAL A 134 -13.97 3.44 -0.10
CA VAL A 134 -13.14 4.11 0.91
C VAL A 134 -13.78 5.47 1.23
N THR A 135 -13.93 5.77 2.50
CA THR A 135 -14.62 6.98 2.95
C THR A 135 -14.13 7.45 4.32
N CYS A 136 -14.69 8.52 4.84
CA CYS A 136 -14.41 9.00 6.19
C CYS A 136 -15.65 8.96 7.10
N THR A 137 -15.40 9.04 8.41
CA THR A 137 -16.47 9.04 9.43
C THR A 137 -17.48 10.16 9.22
N ARG A 138 -17.04 11.32 8.72
CA ARG A 138 -17.91 12.47 8.47
C ARG A 138 -18.81 12.28 7.25
N ALA A 139 -18.30 11.65 6.19
CA ALA A 139 -19.07 11.40 4.98
C ALA A 139 -20.11 10.28 5.19
N LEU A 140 -19.73 9.19 5.82
CA LEU A 140 -20.60 8.03 5.95
C LEU A 140 -21.72 8.22 6.97
N ARG A 141 -21.44 8.81 8.13
CA ARG A 141 -22.41 9.15 9.21
C ARG A 141 -23.29 7.97 9.69
N ARG A 142 -22.92 6.76 9.42
CA ARG A 142 -23.61 5.53 9.84
C ARG A 142 -22.61 4.41 10.04
N ARG A 143 -23.04 3.29 10.60
CA ARG A 143 -22.20 2.09 10.70
C ARG A 143 -21.83 1.59 9.30
N PRO A 144 -20.53 1.30 9.03
CA PRO A 144 -20.09 0.81 7.73
C PRO A 144 -20.62 -0.60 7.44
N ARG A 145 -20.76 -0.90 6.16
CA ARG A 145 -20.99 -2.24 5.64
C ARG A 145 -19.65 -2.95 5.41
N GLU A 146 -19.69 -4.24 5.10
CA GLU A 146 -18.50 -5.08 4.90
C GLU A 146 -17.57 -4.60 3.78
N ASN A 147 -18.09 -3.88 2.78
CA ASN A 147 -17.34 -3.33 1.66
C ASN A 147 -17.01 -1.83 1.79
N GLU A 148 -17.20 -1.25 2.97
CA GLU A 148 -16.96 0.16 3.23
C GLU A 148 -15.82 0.32 4.25
N ILE A 149 -14.71 0.87 3.83
CA ILE A 149 -13.54 1.17 4.66
C ILE A 149 -13.64 2.61 5.12
N VAL A 150 -13.74 2.82 6.43
CA VAL A 150 -13.95 4.13 7.03
C VAL A 150 -12.70 4.59 7.75
N LEU A 151 -12.27 5.82 7.45
CA LEU A 151 -11.12 6.49 8.05
C LEU A 151 -11.55 7.71 8.85
N ALA A 152 -10.71 8.20 9.74
CA ALA A 152 -10.95 9.46 10.44
C ALA A 152 -11.03 10.64 9.45
N CYS A 153 -10.09 10.68 8.51
CA CYS A 153 -10.08 11.56 7.35
C CYS A 153 -9.57 10.75 6.15
N ILE A 154 -10.21 10.88 5.00
CA ILE A 154 -9.80 10.15 3.80
C ILE A 154 -8.48 10.67 3.22
N GLY A 155 -8.09 11.91 3.52
CA GLY A 155 -6.77 12.45 3.16
C GLY A 155 -5.58 11.79 3.89
N ASP A 156 -5.84 10.85 4.84
CA ASP A 156 -4.80 10.03 5.50
C ASP A 156 -4.28 8.89 4.60
N VAL A 157 -4.84 8.70 3.41
CA VAL A 157 -4.41 7.68 2.45
C VAL A 157 -3.33 8.25 1.54
N THR A 158 -2.15 7.64 1.57
CA THR A 158 -0.98 8.07 0.79
C THR A 158 -1.07 7.65 -0.68
N PRO A 159 -0.34 8.31 -1.60
CA PRO A 159 -0.31 7.94 -3.02
C PRO A 159 0.10 6.48 -3.24
N GLU A 160 1.05 5.97 -2.45
CA GLU A 160 1.55 4.59 -2.58
C GLU A 160 0.47 3.55 -2.24
N VAL A 161 -0.40 3.86 -1.26
CA VAL A 161 -1.54 2.99 -0.92
C VAL A 161 -2.55 3.00 -2.07
N TRP A 162 -2.91 4.18 -2.59
CA TRP A 162 -3.80 4.29 -3.73
C TRP A 162 -3.24 3.60 -4.98
N PHE A 163 -1.96 3.79 -5.27
CA PHE A 163 -1.28 3.13 -6.38
C PHE A 163 -1.34 1.61 -6.26
N ALA A 164 -0.95 1.05 -5.12
CA ALA A 164 -1.01 -0.40 -4.90
C ALA A 164 -2.42 -0.96 -5.07
N VAL A 165 -3.44 -0.21 -4.60
CA VAL A 165 -4.85 -0.58 -4.76
C VAL A 165 -5.27 -0.54 -6.24
N LEU A 166 -4.93 0.53 -6.97
CA LEU A 166 -5.29 0.70 -8.38
C LEU A 166 -4.58 -0.29 -9.32
N ALA A 167 -3.34 -0.66 -8.98
CA ALA A 167 -2.59 -1.67 -9.72
C ALA A 167 -3.26 -3.05 -9.65
N ASP A 168 -3.83 -3.41 -8.49
CA ASP A 168 -4.42 -4.74 -8.28
C ASP A 168 -5.93 -4.80 -8.50
N TYR A 169 -6.67 -3.69 -8.34
CA TYR A 169 -8.13 -3.66 -8.30
C TYR A 169 -8.74 -2.50 -9.08
N SER A 170 -9.63 -2.81 -10.03
CA SER A 170 -10.38 -1.82 -10.81
C SER A 170 -11.74 -1.48 -10.21
N ASN A 171 -12.13 -2.07 -9.09
CA ASN A 171 -13.47 -1.96 -8.49
C ASN A 171 -13.44 -1.27 -7.11
N VAL A 172 -12.55 -0.32 -6.94
CA VAL A 172 -12.48 0.53 -5.75
C VAL A 172 -12.98 1.92 -6.09
N SER A 173 -13.79 2.49 -5.21
CA SER A 173 -14.33 3.86 -5.34
C SER A 173 -14.19 4.62 -4.02
N VAL A 174 -14.00 5.92 -4.12
CA VAL A 174 -14.11 6.83 -2.98
C VAL A 174 -15.57 7.25 -2.83
N TYR A 175 -16.08 7.24 -1.62
CA TYR A 175 -17.36 7.86 -1.30
C TYR A 175 -17.12 9.17 -0.56
N LEU A 176 -17.46 10.29 -1.20
CA LEU A 176 -17.32 11.61 -0.61
C LEU A 176 -18.43 12.54 -1.14
N PRO A 177 -19.46 12.87 -0.32
CA PRO A 177 -20.49 13.81 -0.71
C PRO A 177 -19.92 15.19 -1.03
N LEU A 178 -20.45 15.83 -2.08
CA LEU A 178 -20.01 17.17 -2.50
C LEU A 178 -20.12 18.17 -1.35
N GLY A 179 -19.08 19.01 -1.19
CA GLY A 179 -19.02 20.06 -0.18
C GLY A 179 -18.96 19.58 1.27
N ILE A 180 -18.78 18.26 1.52
CA ILE A 180 -18.70 17.75 2.89
C ILE A 180 -17.43 18.24 3.60
N CYS A 181 -16.36 18.47 2.86
CA CYS A 181 -15.08 18.95 3.37
C CYS A 181 -15.09 20.42 3.70
N ASP A 182 -15.90 21.26 3.02
CA ASP A 182 -16.05 22.70 3.30
C ASP A 182 -16.47 23.00 4.73
N HIS A 183 -17.28 22.09 5.30
CA HIS A 183 -17.78 22.20 6.67
C HIS A 183 -17.07 21.23 7.63
N CYS A 184 -15.96 20.64 7.22
CA CYS A 184 -15.19 19.70 8.04
C CYS A 184 -14.22 20.46 8.97
N LYS A 185 -14.00 19.89 10.15
CA LYS A 185 -12.95 20.39 11.07
C LYS A 185 -11.53 20.10 10.56
N THR A 186 -11.39 19.27 9.52
CA THR A 186 -10.14 18.85 8.88
C THR A 186 -10.12 19.46 7.47
N THR A 187 -9.83 20.74 7.39
CA THR A 187 -9.95 21.55 6.16
C THR A 187 -8.95 21.19 5.07
N THR A 188 -7.76 20.70 5.43
CA THR A 188 -6.68 20.34 4.51
C THR A 188 -6.81 18.90 3.94
N GLY A 189 -7.80 18.14 4.40
CA GLY A 189 -7.92 16.72 4.03
C GLY A 189 -8.40 16.50 2.59
N GLU A 190 -9.15 17.41 1.99
CA GLU A 190 -9.61 17.31 0.61
C GLU A 190 -8.49 17.53 -0.40
N GLU A 191 -7.67 18.55 -0.17
CA GLU A 191 -6.48 18.85 -0.97
C GLU A 191 -5.52 17.67 -0.97
N MET A 192 -5.19 17.14 0.22
CA MET A 192 -4.33 15.96 0.35
C MET A 192 -4.89 14.73 -0.36
N LEU A 193 -6.21 14.52 -0.29
CA LEU A 193 -6.86 13.43 -1.03
C LEU A 193 -6.72 13.61 -2.53
N GLY A 194 -6.98 14.83 -3.02
CA GLY A 194 -6.88 15.16 -4.45
C GLY A 194 -5.49 14.91 -5.00
N ASP A 195 -4.47 15.41 -4.31
CA ASP A 195 -3.06 15.23 -4.70
C ASP A 195 -2.64 13.75 -4.66
N ALA A 196 -3.07 13.02 -3.62
CA ALA A 196 -2.74 11.60 -3.47
C ALA A 196 -3.39 10.74 -4.57
N ILE A 197 -4.66 11.02 -4.91
CA ILE A 197 -5.34 10.30 -6.00
C ILE A 197 -4.72 10.65 -7.34
N ALA A 198 -4.52 11.95 -7.64
CA ALA A 198 -3.94 12.38 -8.91
C ALA A 198 -2.58 11.71 -9.16
N THR A 199 -1.71 11.68 -8.16
CA THR A 199 -0.41 11.01 -8.23
C THR A 199 -0.57 9.49 -8.47
N ALA A 200 -1.48 8.84 -7.75
CA ALA A 200 -1.68 7.40 -7.87
C ALA A 200 -2.29 7.01 -9.22
N GLU A 201 -3.23 7.81 -9.76
CA GLU A 201 -3.83 7.61 -11.08
C GLU A 201 -2.81 7.79 -12.21
N GLU A 202 -1.92 8.78 -12.09
CA GLU A 202 -0.81 8.98 -13.02
C GLU A 202 0.11 7.75 -13.03
N TRP A 203 0.50 7.25 -11.85
CA TRP A 203 1.36 6.07 -11.74
C TRP A 203 0.70 4.78 -12.24
N ALA A 204 -0.58 4.58 -11.92
CA ALA A 204 -1.31 3.38 -12.31
C ALA A 204 -1.85 3.40 -13.75
N GLY A 205 -1.92 4.56 -14.38
CA GLY A 205 -2.53 4.74 -15.70
C GLY A 205 -4.03 4.42 -15.73
N THR A 206 -4.71 4.43 -14.56
CA THR A 206 -6.13 4.13 -14.42
C THR A 206 -6.76 5.01 -13.35
N GLY A 207 -8.07 5.28 -13.48
CA GLY A 207 -8.79 6.17 -12.59
C GLY A 207 -9.51 5.45 -11.45
N LEU A 208 -9.67 6.16 -10.34
CA LEU A 208 -10.42 5.74 -9.16
C LEU A 208 -11.89 6.17 -9.30
N GLY A 209 -12.83 5.29 -8.93
CA GLY A 209 -14.25 5.65 -8.91
C GLY A 209 -14.56 6.68 -7.82
N LEU A 210 -15.50 7.58 -8.09
CA LEU A 210 -16.01 8.56 -7.12
C LEU A 210 -17.52 8.47 -7.01
N GLU A 211 -18.02 8.22 -5.80
CA GLU A 211 -19.45 8.23 -5.48
C GLU A 211 -19.77 9.42 -4.58
N VAL A 212 -20.80 10.15 -4.92
CA VAL A 212 -21.19 11.37 -4.18
C VAL A 212 -22.50 11.18 -3.41
N GLU A 213 -23.33 10.22 -3.79
CA GLU A 213 -24.62 9.97 -3.16
C GLU A 213 -24.65 8.65 -2.39
N ALA A 214 -25.15 8.69 -1.16
CA ALA A 214 -25.25 7.49 -0.29
C ALA A 214 -26.11 6.37 -0.88
N ARG A 215 -27.06 6.69 -1.77
CA ARG A 215 -27.93 5.70 -2.45
C ARG A 215 -27.16 4.85 -3.46
N ASP A 216 -26.03 5.34 -3.97
CA ASP A 216 -25.22 4.63 -4.98
C ASP A 216 -24.27 3.62 -4.34
N LEU A 217 -24.10 3.68 -3.01
CA LEU A 217 -23.33 2.69 -2.25
C LEU A 217 -24.07 1.34 -2.22
N LYS A 218 -23.59 0.38 -2.96
CA LYS A 218 -24.16 -0.97 -3.04
C LYS A 218 -23.25 -1.99 -2.36
N CYS A 219 -23.81 -2.82 -1.50
CA CYS A 219 -23.09 -3.93 -0.87
C CYS A 219 -23.52 -5.24 -1.54
N VAL A 220 -22.85 -5.58 -2.65
CA VAL A 220 -23.16 -6.79 -3.43
C VAL A 220 -21.92 -7.69 -3.41
N LYS A 221 -22.08 -8.89 -2.87
CA LYS A 221 -21.00 -9.90 -2.82
C LYS A 221 -20.84 -10.56 -4.20
N ARG A 222 -19.61 -10.80 -4.62
CA ARG A 222 -19.27 -11.44 -5.91
C ARG A 222 -19.70 -12.90 -6.05
N ARG A 223 -20.37 -13.48 -5.07
CA ARG A 223 -20.69 -14.91 -4.95
C ARG A 223 -21.37 -15.57 -6.17
N GLU A 224 -22.13 -14.83 -6.98
CA GLU A 224 -22.86 -15.42 -8.10
C GLU A 224 -21.99 -15.62 -9.34
N TYR A 225 -21.03 -14.75 -9.58
CA TYR A 225 -20.16 -14.80 -10.76
C TYR A 225 -19.06 -15.85 -10.61
N GLU A 226 -18.37 -15.85 -9.49
CA GLU A 226 -17.30 -16.82 -9.19
C GLU A 226 -17.80 -18.25 -9.05
N ARG A 227 -19.05 -18.44 -8.61
CA ARG A 227 -19.64 -19.78 -8.49
C ARG A 227 -19.83 -20.43 -9.85
N LYS A 228 -20.21 -19.69 -10.88
CA LYS A 228 -20.41 -20.18 -12.24
C LYS A 228 -19.07 -20.47 -12.91
N GLU A 229 -18.12 -19.57 -12.81
CA GLU A 229 -16.79 -19.68 -13.39
C GLU A 229 -15.95 -20.78 -12.68
N PHE A 230 -16.06 -20.89 -11.36
CA PHE A 230 -15.47 -21.97 -10.58
C PHE A 230 -16.06 -23.33 -10.94
N MET A 231 -17.38 -23.43 -11.08
CA MET A 231 -18.04 -24.66 -11.48
C MET A 231 -17.67 -25.06 -12.92
N ASP A 232 -17.60 -24.11 -13.85
CA ASP A 232 -17.20 -24.34 -15.24
C ASP A 232 -15.74 -24.76 -15.36
N ASN A 233 -14.84 -24.15 -14.61
CA ASN A 233 -13.41 -24.52 -14.55
C ASN A 233 -13.21 -25.88 -13.87
N MET A 234 -13.97 -26.17 -12.82
CA MET A 234 -13.89 -27.43 -12.10
C MET A 234 -14.48 -28.59 -12.91
N MET A 235 -15.56 -28.39 -13.68
CA MET A 235 -16.06 -29.38 -14.63
C MET A 235 -15.09 -29.66 -15.78
N ARG A 236 -14.25 -28.69 -16.16
CA ARG A 236 -13.23 -28.85 -17.19
C ARG A 236 -11.98 -29.58 -16.72
N THR A 237 -11.65 -29.51 -15.43
CA THR A 237 -10.34 -29.99 -14.92
C THR A 237 -10.39 -31.31 -14.18
N THR A 238 -11.53 -31.71 -13.62
CA THR A 238 -11.62 -32.96 -12.84
C THR A 238 -12.98 -33.61 -12.99
N GLY A 239 -13.00 -34.82 -13.56
CA GLY A 239 -14.16 -35.72 -13.52
C GLY A 239 -14.41 -36.31 -12.12
N LEU A 240 -14.11 -35.58 -11.04
CA LEU A 240 -14.24 -36.03 -9.66
C LEU A 240 -15.37 -35.30 -8.92
N THR A 241 -16.25 -36.10 -8.36
CA THR A 241 -17.39 -35.68 -7.53
C THR A 241 -16.97 -34.89 -6.29
N VAL A 242 -17.23 -33.56 -6.29
CA VAL A 242 -17.03 -32.70 -5.14
C VAL A 242 -18.37 -32.47 -4.43
N SER A 243 -18.70 -33.37 -3.50
CA SER A 243 -19.94 -33.27 -2.73
C SER A 243 -19.81 -32.59 -1.36
N LYS A 244 -18.66 -32.02 -0.97
CA LYS A 244 -18.43 -31.59 0.42
C LYS A 244 -17.72 -30.25 0.64
N LEU A 245 -17.52 -29.38 -0.34
CA LEU A 245 -16.92 -28.08 -0.09
C LEU A 245 -17.96 -26.97 -0.08
N ASN A 246 -18.11 -26.32 1.08
CA ASN A 246 -18.95 -25.15 1.23
C ASN A 246 -18.38 -24.00 0.35
N PRO A 247 -19.12 -23.53 -0.69
CA PRO A 247 -18.62 -22.53 -1.63
C PRO A 247 -18.27 -21.17 -0.96
N ALA A 248 -18.85 -20.88 0.21
CA ALA A 248 -18.49 -19.70 1.01
C ALA A 248 -17.08 -19.81 1.60
N ALA A 249 -16.67 -21.00 2.02
CA ALA A 249 -15.31 -21.24 2.56
C ALA A 249 -14.26 -21.16 1.45
N ALA A 250 -14.57 -21.57 0.21
CA ALA A 250 -13.66 -21.50 -0.91
C ALA A 250 -13.37 -20.06 -1.37
N ALA A 251 -14.39 -19.18 -1.39
CA ALA A 251 -14.22 -17.77 -1.73
C ALA A 251 -13.37 -17.02 -0.68
N VAL A 252 -13.65 -17.25 0.62
CA VAL A 252 -12.84 -16.69 1.72
C VAL A 252 -11.41 -17.22 1.66
N ALA A 253 -11.22 -18.51 1.36
CA ALA A 253 -9.90 -19.11 1.22
C ALA A 253 -9.09 -18.47 0.08
N SER A 254 -9.72 -18.13 -1.06
CA SER A 254 -9.04 -17.50 -2.19
C SER A 254 -8.57 -16.07 -1.85
N VAL A 255 -9.39 -15.28 -1.15
CA VAL A 255 -9.03 -13.94 -0.69
C VAL A 255 -7.91 -14.01 0.35
N THR A 256 -8.04 -14.89 1.34
CA THR A 256 -7.01 -15.11 2.36
C THR A 256 -5.69 -15.56 1.74
N GLN A 257 -5.75 -16.39 0.71
CA GLN A 257 -4.58 -16.85 -0.02
C GLN A 257 -3.89 -15.71 -0.78
N LYS A 258 -4.65 -14.82 -1.43
CA LYS A 258 -4.10 -13.63 -2.11
C LYS A 258 -3.46 -12.65 -1.11
N LEU A 259 -4.14 -12.35 -0.01
CA LEU A 259 -3.60 -11.48 1.04
C LEU A 259 -2.35 -12.08 1.70
N LYS A 260 -2.36 -13.40 1.92
CA LYS A 260 -1.17 -14.11 2.43
C LYS A 260 -0.04 -14.05 1.41
N ALA A 261 -0.30 -14.30 0.14
CA ALA A 261 0.70 -14.20 -0.93
C ALA A 261 1.30 -12.78 -1.01
N HIS A 262 0.48 -11.73 -0.89
CA HIS A 262 0.97 -10.35 -0.82
C HIS A 262 1.84 -10.11 0.44
N SER A 263 1.42 -10.62 1.60
CA SER A 263 2.23 -10.53 2.84
C SER A 263 3.56 -11.29 2.72
N ASP A 264 3.54 -12.47 2.10
CA ASP A 264 4.74 -13.28 1.89
C ASP A 264 5.71 -12.58 0.91
N ARG A 265 5.19 -11.91 -0.14
CA ARG A 265 5.98 -11.08 -1.08
C ARG A 265 6.64 -9.90 -0.39
N ILE A 266 5.91 -9.14 0.44
CA ILE A 266 6.49 -8.05 1.22
C ILE A 266 7.64 -8.57 2.11
N THR A 267 7.45 -9.72 2.76
CA THR A 267 8.50 -10.34 3.59
C THR A 267 9.69 -10.82 2.74
N GLN A 268 9.42 -11.33 1.54
CA GLN A 268 10.46 -11.75 0.60
C GLN A 268 11.23 -10.54 0.06
N LEU A 269 10.53 -9.44 -0.30
CA LEU A 269 11.14 -8.18 -0.68
C LEU A 269 12.11 -7.67 0.39
N GLU A 270 11.68 -7.63 1.65
CA GLU A 270 12.56 -7.25 2.77
C GLU A 270 13.79 -8.14 2.88
N ARG A 271 13.63 -9.45 2.69
CA ARG A 271 14.77 -10.39 2.72
C ARG A 271 15.71 -10.17 1.55
N THR A 272 15.17 -9.99 0.34
CA THR A 272 15.95 -9.75 -0.87
C THR A 272 16.76 -8.46 -0.74
N LEU A 273 16.14 -7.38 -0.29
CA LEU A 273 16.81 -6.10 -0.04
C LEU A 273 17.89 -6.22 1.05
N ASN A 274 17.58 -6.88 2.16
CA ASN A 274 18.56 -7.11 3.23
C ASN A 274 19.75 -7.98 2.78
N ASN A 275 19.52 -8.95 1.90
CA ASN A 275 20.57 -9.80 1.35
C ASN A 275 21.41 -9.07 0.29
N ALA A 276 20.78 -8.27 -0.58
CA ALA A 276 21.46 -7.47 -1.60
C ALA A 276 22.41 -6.43 -0.98
N CYS A 277 22.06 -5.90 0.20
CA CYS A 277 22.92 -4.97 0.94
C CYS A 277 24.23 -5.57 1.46
N GLY A 278 24.50 -6.85 1.23
CA GLY A 278 25.74 -7.56 1.52
C GLY A 278 26.29 -7.32 2.94
N SER A 279 26.60 -8.36 3.68
CA SER A 279 27.17 -8.30 5.01
C SER A 279 28.62 -7.78 4.97
N THR A 280 28.81 -6.48 4.93
CA THR A 280 30.08 -5.88 5.36
C THR A 280 29.86 -5.33 6.76
N ASP A 281 30.74 -5.68 7.68
CA ASP A 281 30.67 -5.43 9.15
C ASP A 281 30.44 -3.97 9.59
N PHE A 282 30.32 -3.02 8.66
CA PHE A 282 30.14 -1.59 8.89
C PHE A 282 28.90 -0.96 8.26
N LYS A 283 28.00 -1.75 7.61
CA LYS A 283 26.82 -1.15 6.98
C LYS A 283 25.74 -0.87 8.04
N ARG A 284 25.33 0.39 8.14
CA ARG A 284 24.16 0.79 8.93
C ARG A 284 22.92 0.02 8.42
N ARG A 285 22.06 -0.42 9.35
CA ARG A 285 20.80 -1.06 8.99
C ARG A 285 19.92 -0.06 8.23
N ARG A 286 19.61 -0.35 6.99
CA ARG A 286 18.71 0.44 6.17
C ARG A 286 17.29 0.35 6.67
N VAL A 287 16.53 1.43 6.47
CA VAL A 287 15.13 1.53 6.91
C VAL A 287 14.24 1.66 5.68
N LEU A 288 13.46 0.62 5.43
CA LEU A 288 12.40 0.66 4.40
C LEU A 288 11.12 1.18 5.04
N THR A 289 10.60 2.32 4.55
CA THR A 289 9.33 2.87 5.01
C THR A 289 8.16 2.01 4.51
N GLN A 290 7.03 2.01 5.21
CA GLN A 290 5.89 1.15 4.86
C GLN A 290 5.24 1.56 3.53
N ASN A 291 5.16 2.86 3.25
CA ASN A 291 4.69 3.36 1.96
C ASN A 291 5.62 2.93 0.83
N ARG A 292 6.93 3.10 1.01
CA ARG A 292 7.91 2.66 0.03
C ARG A 292 7.86 1.14 -0.20
N GLN A 293 7.66 0.37 0.85
CA GLN A 293 7.50 -1.07 0.78
C GLN A 293 6.28 -1.49 -0.07
N LEU A 294 5.15 -0.79 0.08
CA LEU A 294 3.96 -1.01 -0.76
C LEU A 294 4.23 -0.68 -2.22
N LEU A 295 4.84 0.48 -2.49
CA LEU A 295 5.22 0.89 -3.84
C LEU A 295 6.09 -0.16 -4.52
N LEU A 296 7.17 -0.57 -3.86
CA LEU A 296 8.10 -1.57 -4.40
C LEU A 296 7.43 -2.94 -4.61
N SER A 297 6.56 -3.35 -3.69
CA SER A 297 5.79 -4.60 -3.84
C SER A 297 4.84 -4.53 -5.04
N ALA A 298 4.14 -3.42 -5.23
CA ALA A 298 3.27 -3.23 -6.39
C ALA A 298 4.07 -3.23 -7.71
N LEU A 299 5.25 -2.60 -7.73
CA LEU A 299 6.14 -2.61 -8.90
C LEU A 299 6.74 -3.97 -9.22
N GLN A 300 6.93 -4.85 -8.22
CA GLN A 300 7.33 -6.24 -8.50
C GLN A 300 6.23 -7.03 -9.20
N ASP A 301 4.97 -6.77 -8.84
CA ASP A 301 3.81 -7.43 -9.46
C ASP A 301 3.45 -6.83 -10.82
N HIS A 302 3.68 -5.53 -10.99
CA HIS A 302 3.33 -4.72 -12.16
C HIS A 302 4.54 -3.91 -12.66
N PRO A 303 5.61 -4.55 -13.13
CA PRO A 303 6.83 -3.85 -13.56
C PRO A 303 6.59 -2.92 -14.76
N GLU A 304 5.53 -3.16 -15.55
CA GLU A 304 5.10 -2.29 -16.65
C GLU A 304 4.65 -0.90 -16.21
N LEU A 305 4.26 -0.74 -14.94
CA LEU A 305 3.85 0.56 -14.38
C LEU A 305 5.05 1.42 -13.94
N ALA A 306 6.25 0.83 -13.88
CA ALA A 306 7.44 1.54 -13.44
C ALA A 306 7.80 2.74 -14.32
N ASP A 307 7.50 2.67 -15.63
CA ASP A 307 7.76 3.76 -16.58
C ASP A 307 6.90 5.01 -16.32
N ASN A 308 5.80 4.87 -15.58
CA ASN A 308 4.92 6.00 -15.22
C ASN A 308 5.37 6.70 -13.94
N ILE A 309 6.34 6.14 -13.21
CA ILE A 309 6.76 6.64 -11.91
C ILE A 309 8.05 7.42 -12.03
N GLU A 310 8.04 8.62 -11.50
CA GLU A 310 9.22 9.44 -11.32
C GLU A 310 9.58 9.53 -9.85
N ALA A 311 10.77 9.05 -9.50
CA ALA A 311 11.32 9.19 -8.17
C ALA A 311 12.37 10.30 -8.14
N SER A 312 12.53 10.94 -7.00
CA SER A 312 13.55 11.96 -6.80
C SER A 312 14.67 11.39 -5.92
N ILE A 313 15.90 11.40 -6.43
CA ILE A 313 17.08 10.89 -5.73
C ILE A 313 18.22 11.91 -5.77
N PRO A 314 19.14 11.92 -4.79
CA PRO A 314 20.31 12.78 -4.81
C PRO A 314 21.36 12.26 -5.78
N GLN A 315 21.92 13.16 -6.59
CA GLN A 315 23.08 12.93 -7.46
C GLN A 315 24.26 13.74 -6.94
N CYS A 316 25.46 13.13 -6.89
CA CYS A 316 26.67 13.77 -6.39
C CYS A 316 27.55 14.31 -7.53
N ASP A 317 27.98 15.56 -7.37
CA ASP A 317 29.07 16.17 -8.14
C ASP A 317 30.39 15.87 -7.40
N PHE A 318 31.15 14.93 -7.92
CA PHE A 318 32.36 14.44 -7.28
C PHE A 318 33.51 15.47 -7.25
N ASP A 319 33.46 16.49 -8.14
CA ASP A 319 34.48 17.54 -8.15
C ASP A 319 34.29 18.51 -6.97
N LYS A 320 33.10 18.63 -6.43
CA LYS A 320 32.75 19.44 -5.27
C LYS A 320 32.72 18.64 -3.97
N CYS A 321 32.62 17.32 -4.03
CA CYS A 321 32.45 16.46 -2.88
C CYS A 321 33.74 16.33 -2.09
N THR A 322 33.73 16.76 -0.82
CA THR A 322 34.87 16.62 0.11
C THR A 322 34.87 15.30 0.87
N MET A 323 33.93 14.41 0.60
CA MET A 323 33.76 13.10 1.27
C MET A 323 33.59 13.22 2.81
N CYS A 324 32.99 14.31 3.29
CA CYS A 324 32.83 14.58 4.73
C CYS A 324 31.85 13.61 5.44
N GLY A 325 30.98 12.89 4.70
CA GLY A 325 30.06 11.91 5.26
C GLY A 325 28.73 12.47 5.81
N ALA A 326 28.53 13.78 5.89
CA ALA A 326 27.34 14.40 6.46
C ALA A 326 26.04 13.87 5.82
N CYS A 327 26.00 13.70 4.49
CA CYS A 327 24.85 13.16 3.76
C CYS A 327 24.51 11.71 4.15
N VAL A 328 25.51 10.94 4.59
CA VAL A 328 25.33 9.56 5.06
C VAL A 328 24.85 9.55 6.50
N ASP A 329 25.44 10.39 7.36
CA ASP A 329 25.12 10.43 8.79
C ASP A 329 23.72 10.94 9.07
N LEU A 330 23.22 11.87 8.26
CA LEU A 330 21.91 12.50 8.42
C LEU A 330 20.80 11.77 7.68
N CYS A 331 21.08 10.76 6.86
CA CYS A 331 20.03 10.08 6.08
C CYS A 331 19.08 9.28 6.99
N PRO A 332 17.79 9.66 7.06
CA PRO A 332 16.83 9.03 7.98
C PRO A 332 16.49 7.58 7.63
N THR A 333 16.74 7.16 6.40
CA THR A 333 16.51 5.80 5.90
C THR A 333 17.81 5.02 5.69
N ASN A 334 18.97 5.66 5.91
CA ASN A 334 20.29 5.11 5.60
C ASN A 334 20.43 4.64 4.13
N ALA A 335 19.75 5.32 3.21
CA ALA A 335 19.79 5.01 1.77
C ALA A 335 21.12 5.40 1.11
N THR A 336 21.90 6.31 1.71
CA THR A 336 23.15 6.84 1.19
C THR A 336 24.35 6.20 1.90
N ASP A 337 25.46 6.02 1.17
CA ASP A 337 26.71 5.45 1.71
C ASP A 337 27.93 6.07 1.02
N LEU A 338 29.12 5.89 1.62
CA LEU A 338 30.42 6.18 1.03
C LEU A 338 31.17 4.88 0.85
N VAL A 339 31.40 4.46 -0.39
CA VAL A 339 32.02 3.15 -0.70
C VAL A 339 33.44 3.32 -1.20
N GLY A 340 34.33 2.43 -0.77
CA GLY A 340 35.75 2.36 -1.21
C GLY A 340 36.53 3.58 -0.83
N SER A 341 37.00 4.39 -1.80
CA SER A 341 37.77 5.63 -1.59
C SER A 341 36.92 6.83 -1.16
N GLY A 342 35.69 6.63 -0.67
CA GLY A 342 34.78 7.69 -0.25
C GLY A 342 33.82 8.14 -1.34
N LYS A 343 33.62 7.34 -2.38
CA LYS A 343 32.66 7.66 -3.43
C LYS A 343 31.21 7.56 -2.88
N PHE A 344 30.45 8.64 -3.05
CA PHE A 344 29.02 8.66 -2.70
C PHE A 344 28.24 7.64 -3.54
N THR A 345 27.41 6.87 -2.89
CA THR A 345 26.46 5.93 -3.51
C THR A 345 25.10 6.06 -2.85
N ILE A 346 24.06 5.67 -3.59
CA ILE A 346 22.68 5.65 -3.12
C ILE A 346 22.02 4.34 -3.52
N GLU A 347 21.15 3.86 -2.65
CA GLU A 347 20.21 2.78 -2.96
C GLU A 347 18.82 3.39 -3.14
N PRO A 348 18.33 3.51 -4.39
CA PRO A 348 17.08 4.19 -4.73
C PRO A 348 15.87 3.59 -4.02
N GLU A 349 15.89 2.29 -3.75
CA GLU A 349 14.81 1.53 -3.10
C GLU A 349 14.51 2.07 -1.69
N TYR A 350 15.53 2.53 -0.98
CA TYR A 350 15.39 3.08 0.38
C TYR A 350 15.24 4.60 0.40
N CYS A 351 15.54 5.26 -0.70
CA CYS A 351 15.47 6.72 -0.78
C CYS A 351 14.01 7.18 -0.88
N VAL A 352 13.58 8.01 0.05
CA VAL A 352 12.23 8.60 0.06
C VAL A 352 12.19 10.01 -0.55
N GLY A 353 13.26 10.45 -1.20
CA GLY A 353 13.30 11.74 -1.88
C GLY A 353 13.22 12.97 -0.96
N CYS A 354 13.54 12.83 0.31
CA CYS A 354 13.33 13.89 1.32
C CYS A 354 14.23 15.13 1.17
N GLY A 355 15.32 15.05 0.40
CA GLY A 355 16.24 16.17 0.13
C GLY A 355 17.19 16.56 1.25
N LEU A 356 17.11 15.96 2.46
CA LEU A 356 17.92 16.36 3.61
C LEU A 356 19.43 16.32 3.33
N CYS A 357 19.90 15.30 2.59
CA CYS A 357 21.30 15.17 2.22
C CYS A 357 21.79 16.33 1.33
N VAL A 358 20.88 16.93 0.54
CA VAL A 358 21.18 18.11 -0.29
C VAL A 358 21.23 19.36 0.58
N GLU A 359 20.25 19.56 1.47
CA GLU A 359 20.22 20.70 2.40
C GLU A 359 21.45 20.71 3.33
N ALA A 360 21.86 19.54 3.80
CA ALA A 360 23.00 19.39 4.72
C ALA A 360 24.38 19.43 4.04
N CYS A 361 24.45 19.52 2.71
CA CYS A 361 25.71 19.52 1.99
C CYS A 361 26.31 20.92 1.93
N GLU A 362 27.25 21.26 2.81
CA GLU A 362 27.92 22.56 2.88
C GLU A 362 28.61 22.94 1.56
N ASN A 363 29.13 21.95 0.82
CA ASN A 363 29.81 22.16 -0.46
C ASN A 363 28.88 22.19 -1.65
N HIS A 364 27.55 22.07 -1.46
CA HIS A 364 26.56 22.00 -2.53
C HIS A 364 26.94 20.98 -3.63
N ALA A 365 27.53 19.86 -3.21
CA ALA A 365 27.94 18.77 -4.09
C ALA A 365 26.76 17.84 -4.48
N LEU A 366 25.62 17.95 -3.81
CA LEU A 366 24.45 17.13 -4.06
C LEU A 366 23.32 17.97 -4.67
N LYS A 367 22.58 17.38 -5.59
CA LYS A 367 21.35 17.92 -6.17
C LYS A 367 20.32 16.81 -6.32
N MET A 368 19.02 17.12 -6.15
CA MET A 368 17.98 16.17 -6.47
C MET A 368 17.82 16.07 -7.99
N VAL A 369 17.69 14.84 -8.49
CA VAL A 369 17.42 14.54 -9.89
C VAL A 369 16.25 13.56 -9.97
N THR A 370 15.50 13.63 -11.07
CA THR A 370 14.46 12.66 -11.38
C THR A 370 15.09 11.34 -11.82
N CYS A 371 14.61 10.24 -11.27
CA CYS A 371 15.01 8.87 -11.55
C CYS A 371 13.77 8.12 -12.05
N PRO A 372 13.84 7.37 -13.16
CA PRO A 372 12.72 6.58 -13.62
C PRO A 372 12.41 5.46 -12.61
N GLY A 373 11.14 5.12 -12.47
CA GLY A 373 10.71 4.07 -11.54
C GLY A 373 11.26 2.68 -11.84
N SER A 374 11.74 2.46 -13.06
CA SER A 374 12.46 1.23 -13.43
C SER A 374 13.72 0.98 -12.58
N GLU A 375 14.36 2.05 -12.06
CA GLU A 375 15.49 1.93 -11.13
C GLU A 375 15.05 1.53 -9.70
N LEU A 376 13.74 1.63 -9.42
CA LEU A 376 13.18 1.19 -8.14
C LEU A 376 12.77 -0.29 -8.16
N VAL A 377 12.66 -0.90 -9.33
CA VAL A 377 12.24 -2.30 -9.44
C VAL A 377 13.31 -3.20 -8.86
N VAL A 378 12.99 -3.85 -7.75
CA VAL A 378 13.88 -4.80 -7.10
C VAL A 378 13.75 -6.15 -7.79
N PRO A 379 14.84 -6.68 -8.41
CA PRO A 379 14.79 -8.00 -9.03
C PRO A 379 14.41 -9.07 -8.02
N ASP A 380 13.45 -9.91 -8.36
CA ASP A 380 13.14 -11.13 -7.60
C ASP A 380 13.80 -12.33 -8.30
N PRO A 381 14.94 -12.81 -7.81
CA PRO A 381 15.68 -13.90 -8.44
C PRO A 381 14.87 -15.21 -8.49
N GLU A 382 13.97 -15.45 -7.54
CA GLU A 382 13.10 -16.62 -7.57
C GLU A 382 11.99 -16.50 -8.64
N ALA A 383 11.43 -15.30 -8.79
CA ALA A 383 10.44 -15.03 -9.84
C ALA A 383 11.09 -15.10 -11.22
N GLU A 384 12.29 -14.55 -11.40
CA GLU A 384 13.06 -14.66 -12.65
C GLU A 384 13.39 -16.11 -13.00
N GLU A 385 13.82 -16.90 -12.02
CA GLU A 385 14.10 -18.34 -12.26
C GLU A 385 12.82 -19.11 -12.62
N LYS A 386 11.69 -18.83 -11.96
CA LYS A 386 10.39 -19.43 -12.28
C LYS A 386 9.91 -19.00 -13.67
N ALA A 387 10.05 -17.72 -14.01
CA ALA A 387 9.69 -17.19 -15.33
C ALA A 387 10.57 -17.83 -16.44
N ALA A 388 11.87 -17.95 -16.21
CA ALA A 388 12.79 -18.59 -17.13
C ALA A 388 12.46 -20.10 -17.33
N LYS A 389 12.13 -20.81 -16.25
CA LYS A 389 11.65 -22.20 -16.33
C LYS A 389 10.33 -22.32 -17.09
N ALA A 390 9.38 -21.42 -16.83
CA ALA A 390 8.09 -21.38 -17.53
C ALA A 390 8.25 -21.03 -19.02
N ALA A 391 9.15 -20.10 -19.37
CA ALA A 391 9.45 -19.74 -20.74
C ALA A 391 10.05 -20.95 -21.52
N LYS A 392 11.02 -21.66 -20.92
CA LYS A 392 11.59 -22.88 -21.50
C LYS A 392 10.52 -23.95 -21.71
N ALA A 393 9.66 -24.19 -20.73
CA ALA A 393 8.58 -25.17 -20.83
C ALA A 393 7.58 -24.80 -21.95
N ARG A 394 7.26 -23.52 -22.12
CA ARG A 394 6.41 -23.02 -23.22
C ARG A 394 7.06 -23.22 -24.58
N GLU A 395 8.36 -22.97 -24.70
CA GLU A 395 9.11 -23.17 -25.94
C GLU A 395 9.17 -24.66 -26.31
N GLU A 396 9.42 -25.55 -25.33
CA GLU A 396 9.40 -27.00 -25.54
C GLU A 396 8.02 -27.49 -25.95
N ALA A 397 6.96 -27.01 -25.28
CA ALA A 397 5.57 -27.32 -25.67
C ALA A 397 5.21 -26.82 -27.06
N ALA A 398 5.71 -25.65 -27.46
CA ALA A 398 5.52 -25.13 -28.82
C ALA A 398 6.26 -25.99 -29.88
N LYS A 399 7.49 -26.43 -29.59
CA LYS A 399 8.25 -27.37 -30.47
C LYS A 399 7.52 -28.69 -30.60
N MET A 400 7.04 -29.27 -29.49
CA MET A 400 6.27 -30.53 -29.52
C MET A 400 4.99 -30.41 -30.35
N LYS A 401 4.25 -29.27 -30.20
CA LYS A 401 3.05 -28.99 -31.02
C LYS A 401 3.38 -28.86 -32.50
N ALA A 402 4.47 -28.16 -32.84
CA ALA A 402 4.93 -28.04 -34.22
C ALA A 402 5.31 -29.37 -34.85
N ASP A 403 6.02 -30.25 -34.12
CA ASP A 403 6.39 -31.57 -34.57
C ASP A 403 5.19 -32.52 -34.70
N ALA A 404 4.24 -32.45 -33.76
CA ALA A 404 2.98 -33.18 -33.86
C ALA A 404 2.16 -32.74 -35.09
N LYS A 405 2.09 -31.42 -35.35
CA LYS A 405 1.44 -30.92 -36.56
C LYS A 405 2.10 -31.40 -37.84
N LYS A 406 3.44 -31.37 -37.93
CA LYS A 406 4.18 -31.90 -39.07
C LYS A 406 3.93 -33.40 -39.30
N LYS A 407 3.89 -34.21 -38.22
CA LYS A 407 3.56 -35.65 -38.30
C LYS A 407 2.13 -35.86 -38.79
N LEU A 408 1.16 -35.09 -38.29
CA LEU A 408 -0.23 -35.18 -38.71
C LEU A 408 -0.40 -34.83 -40.20
N THR A 409 0.25 -33.76 -40.66
CA THR A 409 0.22 -33.37 -42.09
C THR A 409 0.80 -34.49 -43.00
N LYS A 410 1.92 -35.12 -42.58
CA LYS A 410 2.48 -36.23 -43.33
C LYS A 410 1.54 -37.44 -43.40
N VAL A 411 0.82 -37.72 -42.31
CA VAL A 411 -0.17 -38.82 -42.30
C VAL A 411 -1.36 -38.49 -43.20
N LEU A 412 -1.85 -37.26 -43.19
CA LEU A 412 -2.94 -36.80 -44.07
C LEU A 412 -2.54 -36.91 -45.55
N ASP A 413 -1.35 -36.45 -45.91
CA ASP A 413 -0.81 -36.57 -47.30
C ASP A 413 -0.66 -38.03 -47.74
N GLN A 414 -0.35 -38.97 -46.80
CA GLN A 414 -0.29 -40.38 -47.13
C GLN A 414 -1.67 -41.00 -47.33
N VAL A 415 -2.67 -40.58 -46.55
CA VAL A 415 -4.05 -41.05 -46.68
C VAL A 415 -4.68 -40.58 -47.99
N GLU A 416 -4.45 -39.28 -48.36
CA GLU A 416 -4.88 -38.78 -49.68
C GLU A 416 -4.29 -39.57 -50.86
N LYS A 417 -3.00 -39.92 -50.81
CA LYS A 417 -2.35 -40.69 -51.83
C LYS A 417 -2.79 -42.18 -51.91
N LEU A 418 -3.48 -42.67 -50.92
CA LEU A 418 -4.03 -44.03 -50.89
C LEU A 418 -5.52 -44.05 -51.33
N ALA A 419 -6.15 -42.90 -51.43
CA ALA A 419 -7.56 -42.72 -51.83
C ALA A 419 -7.73 -42.41 -53.33
N ASP A 420 -6.65 -42.02 -54.00
CA ASP A 420 -6.51 -41.95 -55.49
C ASP A 420 -5.98 -43.27 -56.05
#